data_605828b8ba7631d7e900219a3d1012b7
#
_entry.id   605828b8ba7631d7e900219a3d1012b7
#
_cell.length_a   1.000
_cell.length_b   1.000
_cell.length_c   1.000
_cell.angle_alpha   90.00
_cell.angle_beta   90.00
_cell.angle_gamma   90.00
#
_symmetry.space_group_name_H-M   'P 1'
#
loop_
_entity.id
_entity.type
_entity.pdbx_description
1 polymer ?
#
loop_
_entity_poly.entity_id
_entity_poly.type
_entity_poly.pdbx_seq_one_letter_code
_entity_poly.pdbx_strand_id
1 'polypeptide(L)'
;MEKLFYPAIFHKAEEGGFWISFPHLPECFTEGDDMKQAYEMAVEALGLALVNRKEEKEEIPMPSEIDKIQNEDGIFVVIEFDMQEYLRKHNAKAVKKTLSIPQWLNEEATAMGINFSQVLQEALMNKLNIGR
;
A
#
# COMPACT_ATOMS: atom_id res chain seq x y z
N MET A 1 -2.47 -0.24 -11.26
CA MET A 1 -1.69 0.72 -10.48
C MET A 1 -0.23 0.37 -10.51
N GLU A 2 0.58 1.38 -10.49
CA GLU A 2 2.01 1.19 -10.55
C GLU A 2 2.58 0.74 -9.21
N LYS A 3 3.58 -0.11 -9.30
CA LYS A 3 4.38 -0.46 -8.13
C LYS A 3 5.45 0.60 -7.94
N LEU A 4 5.76 0.88 -6.70
CA LEU A 4 6.79 1.83 -6.34
C LEU A 4 7.98 1.08 -5.75
N PHE A 5 9.17 1.63 -5.95
CA PHE A 5 10.40 1.00 -5.47
C PHE A 5 11.17 2.02 -4.65
N TYR A 6 11.24 1.80 -3.35
CA TYR A 6 11.94 2.72 -2.45
C TYR A 6 13.19 2.06 -1.89
N PRO A 7 14.29 2.79 -1.88
CA PRO A 7 15.51 2.27 -1.27
C PRO A 7 15.40 2.26 0.24
N ALA A 8 15.92 1.21 0.84
CA ALA A 8 16.01 1.06 2.27
C ALA A 8 17.39 0.58 2.65
N ILE A 9 17.80 0.86 3.86
CA ILE A 9 19.07 0.38 4.39
C ILE A 9 18.79 -0.50 5.57
N PHE A 10 19.24 -1.75 5.48
CA PHE A 10 19.09 -2.73 6.54
C PHE A 10 20.37 -2.73 7.36
N HIS A 11 20.28 -2.26 8.59
CA HIS A 11 21.41 -2.18 9.51
C HIS A 11 21.38 -3.37 10.45
N LYS A 12 22.53 -4.01 10.63
CA LYS A 12 22.60 -5.11 11.59
C LYS A 12 22.50 -4.57 13.01
N ALA A 13 21.61 -5.15 13.79
CA ALA A 13 21.47 -4.81 15.20
C ALA A 13 22.43 -5.62 16.04
N GLU A 14 22.92 -5.02 17.13
CA GLU A 14 23.88 -5.68 18.01
C GLU A 14 23.31 -6.94 18.65
N GLU A 15 22.04 -6.90 18.99
CA GLU A 15 21.33 -8.05 19.60
C GLU A 15 20.82 -9.06 18.58
N GLY A 16 21.15 -8.89 17.33
CA GLY A 16 20.65 -9.74 16.24
C GLY A 16 19.52 -9.09 15.49
N GLY A 17 19.27 -9.58 14.28
CA GLY A 17 18.24 -9.00 13.43
C GLY A 17 18.71 -7.73 12.75
N PHE A 18 17.73 -6.96 12.28
CA PHE A 18 18.00 -5.73 11.52
C PHE A 18 17.10 -4.61 11.99
N TRP A 19 17.60 -3.37 11.91
CA TRP A 19 16.75 -2.21 11.92
C TRP A 19 16.85 -1.56 10.54
N ILE A 20 15.75 -0.99 10.07
CA ILE A 20 15.63 -0.51 8.70
C ILE A 20 15.31 0.96 8.67
N SER A 21 16.02 1.71 7.83
CA SER A 21 15.74 3.11 7.57
C SER A 21 15.47 3.32 6.09
N PHE A 22 14.72 4.39 5.78
CA PHE A 22 14.42 4.76 4.40
C PHE A 22 15.00 6.15 4.14
N PRO A 23 16.04 6.27 3.30
CA PRO A 23 16.67 7.57 3.05
C PRO A 23 15.71 8.67 2.62
N HIS A 24 14.64 8.33 1.90
CA HIS A 24 13.66 9.31 1.41
C HIS A 24 12.55 9.62 2.40
N LEU A 25 12.41 8.82 3.44
CA LEU A 25 11.34 8.94 4.41
C LEU A 25 11.92 8.85 5.81
N PRO A 26 12.46 9.96 6.33
CA PRO A 26 13.14 9.93 7.63
C PRO A 26 12.28 9.42 8.79
N GLU A 27 10.97 9.62 8.69
CA GLU A 27 10.04 9.15 9.70
C GLU A 27 9.76 7.65 9.61
N CYS A 28 10.18 7.01 8.51
CA CYS A 28 9.88 5.60 8.28
C CYS A 28 11.06 4.74 8.71
N PHE A 29 10.86 3.99 9.78
CA PHE A 29 11.87 3.03 10.23
C PHE A 29 11.17 1.87 10.94
N THR A 30 11.82 0.73 10.95
CA THR A 30 11.26 -0.47 11.55
C THR A 30 12.38 -1.45 11.87
N GLU A 31 12.03 -2.64 12.32
CA GLU A 31 12.99 -3.68 12.64
C GLU A 31 12.42 -5.07 12.38
N GLY A 32 13.30 -6.04 12.29
CA GLY A 32 12.90 -7.44 12.13
C GLY A 32 14.01 -8.36 12.60
N ASP A 33 13.63 -9.56 12.99
CA ASP A 33 14.55 -10.53 13.59
C ASP A 33 15.44 -11.24 12.56
N ASP A 34 14.95 -11.35 11.35
CA ASP A 34 15.69 -11.96 10.24
C ASP A 34 15.36 -11.19 8.95
N MET A 35 16.00 -11.57 7.86
CA MET A 35 15.81 -10.86 6.59
C MET A 35 14.37 -10.92 6.10
N LYS A 36 13.71 -12.06 6.24
CA LYS A 36 12.32 -12.20 5.79
C LYS A 36 11.39 -11.29 6.58
N GLN A 37 11.48 -11.33 7.90
CA GLN A 37 10.65 -10.48 8.75
C GLN A 37 10.99 -9.01 8.54
N ALA A 38 12.27 -8.68 8.42
CA ALA A 38 12.71 -7.31 8.20
C ALA A 38 12.12 -6.75 6.90
N TYR A 39 12.12 -7.55 5.83
CA TYR A 39 11.53 -7.11 4.57
C TYR A 39 10.01 -6.90 4.69
N GLU A 40 9.31 -7.82 5.33
CA GLU A 40 7.87 -7.70 5.54
C GLU A 40 7.54 -6.46 6.38
N MET A 41 8.32 -6.22 7.44
CA MET A 41 8.12 -5.04 8.28
C MET A 41 8.46 -3.74 7.53
N ALA A 42 9.43 -3.79 6.63
CA ALA A 42 9.77 -2.65 5.80
C ALA A 42 8.61 -2.26 4.89
N VAL A 43 7.97 -3.24 4.27
CA VAL A 43 6.79 -2.99 3.41
C VAL A 43 5.66 -2.38 4.24
N GLU A 44 5.40 -2.91 5.43
CA GLU A 44 4.33 -2.40 6.29
C GLU A 44 4.62 -0.96 6.75
N ALA A 45 5.86 -0.68 7.17
CA ALA A 45 6.23 0.66 7.61
C ALA A 45 6.17 1.66 6.47
N LEU A 46 6.61 1.25 5.29
CA LEU A 46 6.55 2.10 4.10
C LEU A 46 5.12 2.46 3.75
N GLY A 47 4.22 1.48 3.77
CA GLY A 47 2.80 1.72 3.50
C GLY A 47 2.19 2.70 4.48
N LEU A 48 2.47 2.52 5.76
CA LEU A 48 1.95 3.43 6.79
C LEU A 48 2.47 4.86 6.59
N ALA A 49 3.75 5.01 6.29
CA ALA A 49 4.35 6.33 6.07
C ALA A 49 3.75 7.02 4.85
N LEU A 50 3.57 6.28 3.75
CA LEU A 50 3.00 6.85 2.53
C LEU A 50 1.54 7.23 2.71
N VAL A 51 0.76 6.41 3.39
CA VAL A 51 -0.65 6.72 3.68
C VAL A 51 -0.75 7.94 4.57
N ASN A 52 0.08 8.02 5.61
CA ASN A 52 0.08 9.18 6.51
C ASN A 52 0.41 10.47 5.77
N ARG A 53 1.42 10.45 4.91
CA ARG A 53 1.75 11.63 4.11
C ARG A 53 0.62 12.05 3.21
N LYS A 54 -0.05 11.08 2.59
CA LYS A 54 -1.20 11.37 1.73
C LYS A 54 -2.34 12.01 2.52
N GLU A 55 -2.65 11.47 3.69
CA GLU A 55 -3.72 12.02 4.54
C GLU A 55 -3.39 13.42 5.04
N GLU A 56 -2.15 13.68 5.40
CA GLU A 56 -1.70 14.98 5.87
C GLU A 56 -1.40 15.94 4.72
N LYS A 57 -1.62 15.50 3.49
CA LYS A 57 -1.34 16.27 2.27
C LYS A 57 0.11 16.72 2.17
N GLU A 58 0.99 15.91 2.71
CA GLU A 58 2.42 16.12 2.59
C GLU A 58 2.94 15.56 1.27
N GLU A 59 4.07 16.08 0.83
CA GLU A 59 4.69 15.59 -0.39
C GLU A 59 5.15 14.15 -0.21
N ILE A 60 4.81 13.32 -1.19
CA ILE A 60 5.31 11.95 -1.26
C ILE A 60 6.54 11.97 -2.14
N PRO A 61 7.74 11.72 -1.58
CA PRO A 61 8.95 11.79 -2.38
C PRO A 61 8.97 10.69 -3.43
N MET A 62 9.38 11.05 -4.63
CA MET A 62 9.60 10.06 -5.67
C MET A 62 10.83 9.24 -5.32
N PRO A 63 10.84 7.93 -5.62
CA PRO A 63 12.03 7.13 -5.40
C PRO A 63 13.20 7.73 -6.19
N SER A 64 14.30 8.00 -5.52
CA SER A 64 15.45 8.56 -6.20
C SER A 64 16.28 7.47 -6.89
N GLU A 65 17.20 7.91 -7.71
CA GLU A 65 18.11 7.01 -8.38
C GLU A 65 19.00 6.33 -7.32
N ILE A 66 19.10 5.04 -7.45
CA ILE A 66 19.80 4.19 -6.48
C ILE A 66 21.27 4.56 -6.32
N ASP A 67 21.90 4.96 -7.41
CA ASP A 67 23.32 5.30 -7.42
C ASP A 67 23.65 6.60 -6.69
N LYS A 68 22.66 7.41 -6.35
CA LYS A 68 22.84 8.66 -5.64
C LYS A 68 22.71 8.54 -4.13
N ILE A 69 22.39 7.35 -3.65
CA ILE A 69 22.20 7.14 -2.23
C ILE A 69 23.49 6.64 -1.61
N GLN A 70 23.92 7.36 -0.57
CA GLN A 70 25.12 6.95 0.17
C GLN A 70 24.74 5.85 1.14
N ASN A 71 25.34 4.70 0.94
CA ASN A 71 25.16 3.58 1.83
C ASN A 71 26.29 3.58 2.86
N GLU A 72 26.04 4.18 4.01
CA GLU A 72 27.07 4.34 5.01
C GLU A 72 27.35 3.06 5.79
N ASP A 73 26.33 2.43 6.32
CA ASP A 73 26.48 1.25 7.17
C ASP A 73 25.28 0.34 7.05
N GLY A 74 25.34 -0.61 6.14
CA GLY A 74 24.26 -1.54 6.07
C GLY A 74 24.08 -2.15 4.70
N ILE A 75 23.05 -2.95 4.59
CA ILE A 75 22.72 -3.63 3.34
C ILE A 75 21.67 -2.78 2.61
N PHE A 76 21.99 -2.42 1.39
CA PHE A 76 21.09 -1.66 0.54
C PHE A 76 20.03 -2.60 -0.04
N VAL A 77 18.77 -2.32 0.21
CA VAL A 77 17.65 -3.14 -0.28
C VAL A 77 16.62 -2.24 -0.92
N VAL A 78 16.12 -2.65 -2.08
CA VAL A 78 15.03 -1.92 -2.74
C VAL A 78 13.72 -2.60 -2.36
N ILE A 79 12.82 -1.84 -1.78
CA ILE A 79 11.52 -2.34 -1.34
C ILE A 79 10.50 -2.12 -2.44
N GLU A 80 9.89 -3.20 -2.91
CA GLU A 80 8.79 -3.13 -3.86
C GLU A 80 7.50 -2.88 -3.09
N PHE A 81 6.76 -1.85 -3.48
CA PHE A 81 5.55 -1.47 -2.79
C PHE A 81 4.38 -1.30 -3.75
N ASP A 82 3.27 -1.96 -3.44
CA ASP A 82 2.02 -1.86 -4.17
C ASP A 82 0.98 -1.23 -3.25
N MET A 83 0.66 0.04 -3.49
CA MET A 83 -0.28 0.79 -2.66
C MET A 83 -1.67 0.14 -2.67
N GLN A 84 -2.09 -0.37 -3.83
CA GLN A 84 -3.40 -0.99 -3.96
C GLN A 84 -3.53 -2.24 -3.10
N GLU A 85 -2.51 -3.09 -3.13
CA GLU A 85 -2.47 -4.29 -2.31
C GLU A 85 -2.44 -3.95 -0.82
N TYR A 86 -1.65 -2.93 -0.46
CA TYR A 86 -1.59 -2.46 0.92
C TYR A 86 -2.96 -1.99 1.42
N LEU A 87 -3.67 -1.20 0.60
CA LEU A 87 -4.99 -0.69 0.97
C LEU A 87 -6.02 -1.81 1.08
N ARG A 88 -5.96 -2.81 0.20
CA ARG A 88 -6.84 -3.97 0.28
C ARG A 88 -6.65 -4.71 1.60
N LYS A 89 -5.41 -4.82 2.04
CA LYS A 89 -5.07 -5.53 3.28
C LYS A 89 -5.47 -4.74 4.53
N HIS A 90 -5.30 -3.42 4.50
CA HIS A 90 -5.46 -2.59 5.70
C HIS A 90 -6.70 -1.71 5.70
N ASN A 91 -7.41 -1.62 4.60
CA ASN A 91 -8.54 -0.70 4.46
C ASN A 91 -9.69 -1.34 3.68
N ALA A 92 -9.95 -2.61 3.94
CA ALA A 92 -10.98 -3.36 3.23
C ALA A 92 -12.33 -3.36 3.93
N LYS A 93 -12.46 -2.61 5.04
CA LYS A 93 -13.71 -2.56 5.78
C LYS A 93 -14.82 -2.00 4.90
N ALA A 94 -15.94 -2.71 4.85
CA ALA A 94 -17.08 -2.29 4.04
C ALA A 94 -17.70 -1.02 4.60
N VAL A 95 -18.07 -0.11 3.71
CA VAL A 95 -18.83 1.09 4.06
C VAL A 95 -20.17 1.03 3.34
N LYS A 96 -21.22 1.53 4.00
CA LYS A 96 -22.52 1.60 3.38
C LYS A 96 -22.62 2.81 2.49
N LYS A 97 -23.25 2.61 1.32
CA LYS A 97 -23.48 3.69 0.38
C LYS A 97 -24.93 3.65 -0.07
N THR A 98 -25.64 4.75 0.11
CA THR A 98 -27.02 4.86 -0.32
C THR A 98 -27.04 5.44 -1.73
N LEU A 99 -27.64 4.71 -2.66
CA LEU A 99 -27.66 5.08 -4.06
C LEU A 99 -29.08 4.99 -4.59
N SER A 100 -29.34 5.76 -5.65
CA SER A 100 -30.64 5.75 -6.33
C SER A 100 -30.50 5.19 -7.74
N ILE A 101 -31.44 4.35 -8.11
CA ILE A 101 -31.55 3.86 -9.49
C ILE A 101 -33.02 3.93 -9.89
N PRO A 102 -33.32 3.89 -11.21
CA PRO A 102 -34.71 3.87 -11.66
C PRO A 102 -35.47 2.68 -11.08
N GLN A 103 -36.73 2.91 -10.75
CA GLN A 103 -37.55 1.87 -10.15
C GLN A 103 -37.64 0.61 -11.02
N TRP A 104 -37.86 0.78 -12.33
CA TRP A 104 -37.97 -0.36 -13.23
C TRP A 104 -36.69 -1.20 -13.23
N LEU A 105 -35.56 -0.59 -13.16
CA LEU A 105 -34.26 -1.28 -13.15
C LEU A 105 -34.08 -2.05 -11.84
N ASN A 106 -34.48 -1.43 -10.75
CA ASN A 106 -34.44 -2.09 -9.44
C ASN A 106 -35.32 -3.33 -9.42
N GLU A 107 -36.53 -3.22 -9.96
CA GLU A 107 -37.46 -4.36 -9.99
C GLU A 107 -36.92 -5.53 -10.82
N GLU A 108 -36.38 -5.23 -12.00
CA GLU A 108 -35.83 -6.28 -12.85
C GLU A 108 -34.61 -6.95 -12.25
N ALA A 109 -33.70 -6.15 -11.70
CA ALA A 109 -32.49 -6.68 -11.08
C ALA A 109 -32.83 -7.54 -9.85
N THR A 110 -33.77 -7.07 -9.04
CA THR A 110 -34.19 -7.81 -7.86
C THR A 110 -34.86 -9.15 -8.26
N ALA A 111 -35.66 -9.13 -9.31
CA ALA A 111 -36.30 -10.33 -9.81
C ALA A 111 -35.28 -11.38 -10.27
N MET A 112 -34.17 -10.97 -10.78
CA MET A 112 -33.07 -11.84 -11.20
C MET A 112 -32.14 -12.26 -10.07
N GLY A 113 -32.35 -11.76 -8.86
CA GLY A 113 -31.53 -12.11 -7.72
C GLY A 113 -30.12 -11.50 -7.76
N ILE A 114 -29.98 -10.36 -8.40
CA ILE A 114 -28.68 -9.71 -8.55
C ILE A 114 -28.21 -9.16 -7.21
N ASN A 115 -26.92 -9.41 -6.91
CA ASN A 115 -26.27 -8.82 -5.75
C ASN A 115 -25.77 -7.42 -6.11
N PHE A 116 -26.51 -6.40 -5.68
CA PHE A 116 -26.19 -5.01 -6.04
C PHE A 116 -24.81 -4.56 -5.54
N SER A 117 -24.44 -4.95 -4.33
CA SER A 117 -23.14 -4.59 -3.79
C SER A 117 -21.99 -5.14 -4.62
N GLN A 118 -22.12 -6.39 -5.03
CA GLN A 118 -21.09 -7.03 -5.85
C GLN A 118 -20.99 -6.37 -7.23
N VAL A 119 -22.13 -6.12 -7.86
CA VAL A 119 -22.15 -5.47 -9.18
C VAL A 119 -21.54 -4.09 -9.10
N LEU A 120 -21.87 -3.32 -8.06
CA LEU A 120 -21.30 -2.00 -7.87
C LEU A 120 -19.79 -2.05 -7.71
N GLN A 121 -19.29 -2.97 -6.88
CA GLN A 121 -17.86 -3.11 -6.68
C GLN A 121 -17.14 -3.46 -7.98
N GLU A 122 -17.67 -4.38 -8.74
CA GLU A 122 -17.10 -4.77 -10.03
C GLU A 122 -17.07 -3.61 -11.01
N ALA A 123 -18.16 -2.84 -11.07
CA ALA A 123 -18.22 -1.68 -11.96
C ALA A 123 -17.21 -0.61 -11.57
N LEU A 124 -17.06 -0.36 -10.27
CA LEU A 124 -16.09 0.62 -9.79
C LEU A 124 -14.65 0.17 -10.06
N MET A 125 -14.36 -1.10 -9.84
CA MET A 125 -13.04 -1.63 -10.14
C MET A 125 -12.71 -1.49 -11.63
N ASN A 126 -13.68 -1.76 -12.50
CA ASN A 126 -13.50 -1.59 -13.93
C ASN A 126 -13.23 -0.12 -14.30
N LYS A 127 -14.00 0.80 -13.71
CA LYS A 127 -13.82 2.23 -13.97
C LYS A 127 -12.46 2.75 -13.52
N LEU A 128 -11.95 2.21 -12.42
CA LEU A 128 -10.67 2.62 -11.86
C LEU A 128 -9.50 1.85 -12.47
N ASN A 129 -9.76 0.93 -13.39
CA ASN A 129 -8.76 0.02 -13.95
C ASN A 129 -8.02 -0.75 -12.86
N ILE A 130 -8.74 -1.09 -11.81
CA ILE A 130 -8.17 -1.90 -10.75
C ILE A 130 -8.23 -3.34 -11.20
N GLY A 131 -7.04 -3.90 -11.31
CA GLY A 131 -6.90 -5.21 -11.84
C GLY A 131 -7.49 -6.30 -11.00
N ARG A 132 -7.57 -7.34 -11.60
CA ARG A 132 -7.95 -8.61 -11.02
C ARG A 132 -6.73 -9.46 -10.91
#